data_a4903c6b97e20d653082fe9b221e1ce5
#
_entry.id   a4903c6b97e20d653082fe9b221e1ce5
#
_cell.length_a   1.000
_cell.length_b   1.000
_cell.length_c   1.000
_cell.angle_alpha   90.00
_cell.angle_beta   90.00
_cell.angle_gamma   90.00
#
_symmetry.space_group_name_H-M   'P 1'
#
loop_
_entity.id
_entity.type
_entity.pdbx_description
1 polymer ?
#
loop_
_entity_poly.entity_id
_entity_poly.type
_entity_poly.pdbx_seq_one_letter_code
_entity_poly.pdbx_strand_id
1 'polypeptide(L)'
;MKLISCEKLEKSMVELQFSIDAETFKSAVNTAFKREGKKYAIPGFRKGKAPKAMIEKMYGKDLFQYDAINDLFPENYEAAVKEAGIEAVGRPDPEVVSMSEDEGATLKVKVAVKPEVELGEYTGLTVNKDVKTVDEADVDAEIKRMQDRNGRLLTREGAAENGDTVDIDFEGFVDGVAFEGGKAEHYSLVLGSGSFIPGFEEQVVGHKAGEEFDVNVKFPEEYQAEELAGKDATFKIKLHEVQYKELPELDDDFAKDVSEYDTLDELKDSIRKGIQTNHEKQADQKVENDLIDQVVGGMKAEIPDAMIESRIEELVQDFQYRISQQGLKLEQYLQYMGMTMEQFKEQFREQADKQVKMRLAMEAIVAKESIEATEEEFEAEIKRIADAYQMEADKVKSLVDAAAVKKDLAVNKAIDFVKSKANIVAGAAEEKKPAKKTTRKTTKKAAAKQDEEPKEEETKGE
;
A
#
# COMPACT_ATOMS: atom_id res chain seq x y z
N MET A 1 6.15 42.58 1.68
CA MET A 1 7.29 41.65 1.68
C MET A 1 8.28 42.07 0.60
N LYS A 2 9.60 41.84 0.80
CA LYS A 2 10.65 42.08 -0.21
C LYS A 2 11.62 40.88 -0.20
N LEU A 3 11.80 40.26 -1.37
CA LEU A 3 12.81 39.24 -1.55
C LEU A 3 14.21 39.87 -1.50
N ILE A 4 15.12 39.30 -0.70
CA ILE A 4 16.50 39.78 -0.53
C ILE A 4 17.46 38.93 -1.37
N SER A 5 17.40 37.59 -1.21
CA SER A 5 18.22 36.66 -1.97
C SER A 5 17.51 35.34 -2.20
N CYS A 6 17.95 34.66 -3.24
CA CYS A 6 17.55 33.30 -3.59
C CYS A 6 18.81 32.56 -4.04
N GLU A 7 19.34 31.69 -3.19
CA GLU A 7 20.58 30.97 -3.43
C GLU A 7 20.31 29.47 -3.61
N LYS A 8 20.79 28.90 -4.71
CA LYS A 8 20.72 27.44 -4.95
C LYS A 8 21.77 26.75 -4.08
N LEU A 9 21.35 25.72 -3.37
CA LEU A 9 22.19 24.83 -2.57
C LEU A 9 22.29 23.46 -3.26
N GLU A 10 23.10 22.57 -2.69
CA GLU A 10 23.20 21.17 -3.14
C GLU A 10 21.89 20.40 -2.90
N LYS A 11 21.71 19.29 -3.60
CA LYS A 11 20.55 18.38 -3.49
C LYS A 11 19.21 19.06 -3.77
N SER A 12 19.17 19.93 -4.77
CA SER A 12 17.96 20.65 -5.16
C SER A 12 17.29 21.40 -4.00
N MET A 13 18.12 21.96 -3.10
CA MET A 13 17.68 22.87 -2.05
C MET A 13 17.90 24.33 -2.49
N VAL A 14 17.07 25.21 -1.98
CA VAL A 14 17.20 26.66 -2.16
C VAL A 14 17.07 27.35 -0.81
N GLU A 15 17.90 28.35 -0.60
CA GLU A 15 17.81 29.25 0.53
C GLU A 15 17.23 30.59 0.08
N LEU A 16 16.01 30.88 0.56
CA LEU A 16 15.33 32.14 0.34
C LEU A 16 15.55 33.05 1.54
N GLN A 17 15.89 34.31 1.29
CA GLN A 17 15.88 35.33 2.32
C GLN A 17 14.93 36.44 1.91
N PHE A 18 13.98 36.76 2.77
CA PHE A 18 13.03 37.86 2.53
C PHE A 18 12.75 38.66 3.80
N SER A 19 12.30 39.91 3.63
CA SER A 19 11.95 40.79 4.72
C SER A 19 10.47 41.15 4.70
N ILE A 20 9.92 41.30 5.89
CA ILE A 20 8.59 41.83 6.17
C ILE A 20 8.77 43.24 6.71
N ASP A 21 8.07 44.22 6.15
CA ASP A 21 8.19 45.60 6.57
C ASP A 21 7.72 45.84 8.01
N ALA A 22 8.26 46.93 8.61
CA ALA A 22 8.01 47.27 10.01
C ALA A 22 6.53 47.54 10.33
N GLU A 23 5.78 48.15 9.40
CA GLU A 23 4.38 48.48 9.63
C GLU A 23 3.50 47.23 9.67
N THR A 24 3.67 46.34 8.69
CA THR A 24 2.97 45.03 8.64
C THR A 24 3.34 44.16 9.86
N PHE A 25 4.64 44.10 10.21
CA PHE A 25 5.09 43.32 11.35
C PHE A 25 4.53 43.84 12.67
N LYS A 26 4.60 45.15 12.92
CA LYS A 26 4.05 45.79 14.12
C LYS A 26 2.54 45.61 14.25
N SER A 27 1.80 45.67 13.13
CA SER A 27 0.37 45.35 13.12
C SER A 27 0.08 43.93 13.52
N ALA A 28 0.85 42.98 13.02
CA ALA A 28 0.71 41.55 13.36
C ALA A 28 1.07 41.27 14.83
N VAL A 29 2.14 41.89 15.35
CA VAL A 29 2.51 41.76 16.77
C VAL A 29 1.39 42.29 17.69
N ASN A 30 0.74 43.41 17.32
CA ASN A 30 -0.40 43.92 18.08
C ASN A 30 -1.62 42.99 17.98
N THR A 31 -1.82 42.34 16.86
CA THR A 31 -2.91 41.34 16.68
C THR A 31 -2.62 40.10 17.50
N ALA A 32 -1.41 39.56 17.47
CA ALA A 32 -0.94 38.46 18.30
C ALA A 32 -1.13 38.78 19.79
N PHE A 33 -0.71 39.97 20.24
CA PHE A 33 -0.96 40.41 21.61
C PHE A 33 -2.46 40.42 21.98
N LYS A 34 -3.34 40.95 21.12
CA LYS A 34 -4.80 40.96 21.39
C LYS A 34 -5.39 39.56 21.51
N ARG A 35 -4.87 38.60 20.75
CA ARG A 35 -5.28 37.19 20.76
C ARG A 35 -4.73 36.47 21.99
N GLU A 36 -3.39 36.45 22.13
CA GLU A 36 -2.65 35.62 23.07
C GLU A 36 -2.48 36.29 24.46
N GLY A 37 -2.42 37.60 24.53
CA GLY A 37 -2.22 38.34 25.78
C GLY A 37 -3.24 38.04 26.88
N LYS A 38 -4.41 37.54 26.50
CA LYS A 38 -5.47 37.10 27.44
C LYS A 38 -5.09 35.82 28.21
N LYS A 39 -4.16 35.03 27.71
CA LYS A 39 -3.72 33.76 28.32
C LYS A 39 -2.75 34.01 29.48
N TYR A 40 -2.03 35.15 29.49
CA TYR A 40 -0.99 35.45 30.44
C TYR A 40 -1.54 36.11 31.72
N ALA A 41 -1.10 35.60 32.86
CA ALA A 41 -1.43 36.15 34.18
C ALA A 41 -0.23 36.89 34.76
N ILE A 42 -0.37 38.21 35.01
CA ILE A 42 0.67 39.04 35.61
C ILE A 42 0.27 39.43 37.01
N PRO A 43 1.11 39.25 38.03
CA PRO A 43 0.85 39.72 39.38
C PRO A 43 0.48 41.20 39.41
N GLY A 44 -0.61 41.54 40.09
CA GLY A 44 -1.14 42.90 40.16
C GLY A 44 -2.10 43.29 39.03
N PHE A 45 -2.34 42.46 38.04
CA PHE A 45 -3.31 42.69 36.99
C PHE A 45 -4.35 41.58 36.92
N ARG A 46 -5.59 41.97 36.59
CA ARG A 46 -6.64 40.96 36.25
C ARG A 46 -6.22 40.20 35.01
N LYS A 47 -6.40 38.88 35.01
CA LYS A 47 -6.11 38.00 33.84
C LYS A 47 -6.60 38.60 32.52
N GLY A 48 -5.71 38.75 31.55
CA GLY A 48 -6.01 39.29 30.23
C GLY A 48 -6.16 40.84 30.17
N LYS A 49 -5.77 41.56 31.23
CA LYS A 49 -5.80 43.04 31.28
C LYS A 49 -4.44 43.66 31.52
N ALA A 50 -3.38 42.86 31.53
CA ALA A 50 -2.01 43.36 31.66
C ALA A 50 -1.60 44.09 30.35
N PRO A 51 -0.89 45.24 30.47
CA PRO A 51 -0.32 45.93 29.31
C PRO A 51 0.76 45.04 28.63
N LYS A 52 0.89 45.20 27.28
CA LYS A 52 1.88 44.45 26.45
C LYS A 52 3.27 44.49 27.07
N ALA A 53 3.77 45.70 27.40
CA ALA A 53 5.10 45.89 27.97
C ALA A 53 5.36 45.13 29.30
N MET A 54 4.32 44.88 30.12
CA MET A 54 4.45 44.14 31.35
C MET A 54 4.53 42.63 31.10
N ILE A 55 3.83 42.13 30.10
CA ILE A 55 3.91 40.73 29.68
C ILE A 55 5.29 40.47 29.07
N GLU A 56 5.72 41.31 28.14
CA GLU A 56 7.04 41.22 27.49
C GLU A 56 8.22 41.29 28.50
N LYS A 57 8.06 42.10 29.55
CA LYS A 57 9.07 42.18 30.62
C LYS A 57 9.21 40.87 31.42
N MET A 58 8.09 40.12 31.57
CA MET A 58 8.09 38.87 32.36
C MET A 58 8.40 37.65 31.51
N TYR A 59 7.90 37.59 30.28
CA TYR A 59 7.97 36.39 29.43
C TYR A 59 8.93 36.54 28.25
N GLY A 60 9.56 37.71 28.08
CA GLY A 60 10.45 38.00 26.97
C GLY A 60 9.81 38.94 25.92
N LYS A 61 10.66 39.82 25.33
CA LYS A 61 10.22 40.80 24.35
C LYS A 61 9.76 40.12 23.05
N ASP A 62 10.28 38.96 22.76
CA ASP A 62 10.11 38.27 21.49
C ASP A 62 8.83 37.42 21.45
N LEU A 63 8.12 37.28 22.58
CA LEU A 63 6.97 36.39 22.73
C LEU A 63 5.90 36.61 21.64
N PHE A 64 5.41 37.82 21.47
CA PHE A 64 4.40 38.18 20.49
C PHE A 64 4.97 38.37 19.07
N GLN A 65 6.29 38.53 18.98
CA GLN A 65 6.97 38.64 17.68
C GLN A 65 7.04 37.29 16.98
N TYR A 66 7.30 36.20 17.69
CA TYR A 66 7.24 34.84 17.14
C TYR A 66 5.82 34.47 16.70
N ASP A 67 4.81 34.82 17.50
CA ASP A 67 3.41 34.59 17.11
C ASP A 67 3.04 35.37 15.84
N ALA A 68 3.53 36.62 15.73
CA ALA A 68 3.31 37.45 14.55
C ALA A 68 4.03 36.89 13.31
N ILE A 69 5.26 36.37 13.46
CA ILE A 69 5.97 35.67 12.38
C ILE A 69 5.17 34.46 11.90
N ASN A 70 4.72 33.63 12.81
CA ASN A 70 3.93 32.44 12.47
C ASN A 70 2.63 32.79 11.69
N ASP A 71 1.99 33.89 12.06
CA ASP A 71 0.78 34.37 11.39
C ASP A 71 1.08 34.94 9.99
N LEU A 72 2.21 35.62 9.82
CA LEU A 72 2.61 36.26 8.56
C LEU A 72 3.37 35.36 7.60
N PHE A 73 3.97 34.28 8.12
CA PHE A 73 4.86 33.40 7.36
C PHE A 73 4.21 32.81 6.11
N PRO A 74 3.02 32.19 6.17
CA PRO A 74 2.45 31.48 5.01
C PRO A 74 2.29 32.40 3.79
N GLU A 75 1.67 33.57 3.98
CA GLU A 75 1.41 34.52 2.90
C GLU A 75 2.70 35.10 2.32
N ASN A 76 3.65 35.49 3.20
CA ASN A 76 4.90 36.10 2.75
C ASN A 76 5.85 35.08 2.11
N TYR A 77 5.84 33.82 2.57
CA TYR A 77 6.58 32.72 1.96
C TYR A 77 6.05 32.40 0.56
N GLU A 78 4.74 32.28 0.39
CA GLU A 78 4.13 32.05 -0.91
C GLU A 78 4.47 33.17 -1.92
N ALA A 79 4.41 34.43 -1.46
CA ALA A 79 4.80 35.56 -2.27
C ALA A 79 6.30 35.53 -2.63
N ALA A 80 7.18 35.14 -1.70
CA ALA A 80 8.62 35.02 -1.93
C ALA A 80 8.96 33.91 -2.93
N VAL A 81 8.33 32.75 -2.82
CA VAL A 81 8.45 31.63 -3.76
C VAL A 81 8.03 32.06 -5.17
N LYS A 82 6.92 32.77 -5.27
CA LYS A 82 6.38 33.29 -6.55
C LYS A 82 7.29 34.33 -7.20
N GLU A 83 7.84 35.25 -6.39
CA GLU A 83 8.79 36.28 -6.86
C GLU A 83 10.13 35.66 -7.27
N ALA A 84 10.59 34.61 -6.55
CA ALA A 84 11.81 33.87 -6.88
C ALA A 84 11.64 32.98 -8.12
N GLY A 85 10.42 32.71 -8.58
CA GLY A 85 10.13 31.85 -9.73
C GLY A 85 10.53 30.37 -9.52
N ILE A 86 10.50 29.88 -8.28
CA ILE A 86 10.85 28.51 -7.93
C ILE A 86 9.61 27.66 -7.66
N GLU A 87 9.68 26.38 -7.93
CA GLU A 87 8.66 25.39 -7.58
C GLU A 87 9.10 24.68 -6.30
N ALA A 88 8.68 25.23 -5.14
CA ALA A 88 9.01 24.70 -3.84
C ALA A 88 8.26 23.38 -3.58
N VAL A 89 8.95 22.39 -3.01
CA VAL A 89 8.42 21.06 -2.67
C VAL A 89 8.77 20.71 -1.23
N GLY A 90 7.86 20.03 -0.55
CA GLY A 90 8.03 19.70 0.85
C GLY A 90 7.80 20.88 1.81
N ARG A 91 8.21 20.68 3.07
CA ARG A 91 8.00 21.68 4.11
C ARG A 91 9.16 22.67 4.15
N PRO A 92 8.89 24.00 4.20
CA PRO A 92 9.93 25.00 4.39
C PRO A 92 10.50 24.91 5.83
N ASP A 93 11.81 25.15 5.97
CA ASP A 93 12.50 25.27 7.25
C ASP A 93 12.86 26.75 7.48
N PRO A 94 12.03 27.51 8.23
CA PRO A 94 12.23 28.92 8.46
C PRO A 94 13.18 29.20 9.63
N GLU A 95 14.14 30.09 9.42
CA GLU A 95 15.04 30.64 10.42
C GLU A 95 14.81 32.15 10.52
N VAL A 96 14.66 32.66 11.73
CA VAL A 96 14.54 34.10 11.97
C VAL A 96 15.93 34.71 12.06
N VAL A 97 16.29 35.53 11.07
CA VAL A 97 17.59 36.22 11.05
C VAL A 97 17.55 37.47 11.96
N SER A 98 16.48 38.25 11.85
CA SER A 98 16.26 39.44 12.70
C SER A 98 14.78 39.72 12.82
N MET A 99 14.36 40.26 13.96
CA MET A 99 13.01 40.76 14.21
C MET A 99 13.03 41.97 15.14
N SER A 100 12.34 43.01 14.72
CA SER A 100 12.18 44.23 15.48
C SER A 100 10.90 44.96 15.06
N GLU A 101 10.17 45.55 16.02
CA GLU A 101 8.97 46.32 15.69
C GLU A 101 9.28 47.59 14.89
N ASP A 102 10.52 48.08 14.92
CA ASP A 102 10.96 49.29 14.22
C ASP A 102 11.55 48.99 12.84
N GLU A 103 12.15 47.81 12.64
CA GLU A 103 12.84 47.43 11.40
C GLU A 103 12.08 46.35 10.61
N GLY A 104 11.08 45.71 11.25
CA GLY A 104 10.38 44.58 10.67
C GLY A 104 11.04 43.22 11.00
N ALA A 105 10.78 42.20 10.19
CA ALA A 105 11.37 40.90 10.34
C ALA A 105 12.08 40.45 9.06
N THR A 106 13.23 39.80 9.23
CA THR A 106 13.96 39.13 8.14
C THR A 106 14.00 37.67 8.40
N LEU A 107 13.53 36.89 7.45
CA LEU A 107 13.45 35.45 7.51
C LEU A 107 14.35 34.83 6.43
N LYS A 108 14.96 33.72 6.81
CA LYS A 108 15.74 32.86 5.95
C LYS A 108 15.04 31.50 5.91
N VAL A 109 14.77 30.97 4.75
CA VAL A 109 14.00 29.74 4.59
C VAL A 109 14.75 28.81 3.69
N LYS A 110 15.05 27.61 4.19
CA LYS A 110 15.56 26.52 3.38
C LYS A 110 14.38 25.67 2.92
N VAL A 111 14.32 25.44 1.62
CA VAL A 111 13.26 24.63 1.04
C VAL A 111 13.81 23.80 -0.12
N ALA A 112 13.31 22.58 -0.25
CA ALA A 112 13.55 21.76 -1.42
C ALA A 112 12.77 22.33 -2.61
N VAL A 113 13.38 22.29 -3.79
CA VAL A 113 12.73 22.68 -5.04
C VAL A 113 12.68 21.51 -5.99
N LYS A 114 11.74 21.55 -6.90
CA LYS A 114 11.63 20.55 -7.96
C LYS A 114 12.95 20.50 -8.73
N PRO A 115 13.59 19.32 -8.87
CA PRO A 115 14.87 19.18 -9.52
C PRO A 115 14.76 19.39 -11.04
N GLU A 116 15.81 19.89 -11.64
CA GLU A 116 15.97 19.89 -13.09
C GLU A 116 16.22 18.45 -13.55
N VAL A 117 15.46 17.99 -14.54
CA VAL A 117 15.52 16.62 -15.05
C VAL A 117 16.20 16.59 -16.42
N GLU A 118 17.31 15.86 -16.52
CA GLU A 118 17.91 15.52 -17.78
C GLU A 118 17.34 14.19 -18.28
N LEU A 119 16.54 14.24 -19.34
CA LEU A 119 15.96 13.05 -19.97
C LEU A 119 16.99 12.33 -20.84
N GLY A 120 17.06 11.00 -20.71
CA GLY A 120 17.72 10.14 -21.67
C GLY A 120 16.86 9.94 -22.94
N GLU A 121 17.05 8.81 -23.60
CA GLU A 121 16.19 8.40 -24.73
C GLU A 121 14.82 7.95 -24.16
N TYR A 122 13.74 8.53 -24.64
CA TYR A 122 12.35 8.19 -24.26
C TYR A 122 11.46 7.86 -25.47
N THR A 123 12.04 7.88 -26.69
CA THR A 123 11.38 7.49 -27.94
C THR A 123 12.12 6.32 -28.58
N GLY A 124 11.38 5.44 -29.28
CA GLY A 124 11.98 4.27 -29.93
C GLY A 124 12.44 3.17 -28.96
N LEU A 125 12.03 3.24 -27.70
CA LEU A 125 12.31 2.21 -26.71
C LEU A 125 11.72 0.87 -27.14
N THR A 126 12.40 -0.23 -26.88
CA THR A 126 11.95 -1.57 -27.25
C THR A 126 11.53 -2.35 -26.03
N VAL A 127 10.30 -2.87 -26.05
CA VAL A 127 9.75 -3.71 -24.98
C VAL A 127 9.03 -4.92 -25.59
N ASN A 128 9.01 -6.01 -24.82
CA ASN A 128 8.30 -7.22 -25.21
C ASN A 128 6.89 -7.21 -24.61
N LYS A 129 5.87 -7.47 -25.45
CA LYS A 129 4.50 -7.72 -25.00
C LYS A 129 4.26 -9.22 -24.98
N ASP A 130 4.38 -9.81 -23.78
CA ASP A 130 4.14 -11.23 -23.56
C ASP A 130 2.69 -11.42 -23.09
N VAL A 131 1.81 -11.79 -24.02
CA VAL A 131 0.42 -12.13 -23.69
C VAL A 131 0.36 -13.64 -23.41
N LYS A 132 0.01 -13.99 -22.17
CA LYS A 132 -0.17 -15.39 -21.79
C LYS A 132 -1.36 -15.98 -22.54
N THR A 133 -1.16 -17.12 -23.20
CA THR A 133 -2.26 -17.86 -23.83
C THR A 133 -3.19 -18.45 -22.78
N VAL A 134 -4.48 -18.52 -23.12
CA VAL A 134 -5.48 -19.16 -22.25
C VAL A 134 -5.45 -20.65 -22.53
N ASP A 135 -5.15 -21.45 -21.50
CA ASP A 135 -5.24 -22.90 -21.57
C ASP A 135 -6.66 -23.36 -21.22
N GLU A 136 -7.12 -24.51 -21.77
CA GLU A 136 -8.40 -25.12 -21.38
C GLU A 136 -8.45 -25.43 -19.87
N ALA A 137 -7.31 -25.74 -19.27
CA ALA A 137 -7.21 -25.93 -17.83
C ALA A 137 -7.56 -24.68 -17.00
N ASP A 138 -7.25 -23.47 -17.51
CA ASP A 138 -7.61 -22.20 -16.86
C ASP A 138 -9.13 -21.97 -16.92
N VAL A 139 -9.77 -22.34 -18.05
CA VAL A 139 -11.23 -22.27 -18.23
C VAL A 139 -11.94 -23.29 -17.34
N ASP A 140 -11.46 -24.54 -17.32
CA ASP A 140 -12.01 -25.60 -16.47
C ASP A 140 -11.87 -25.28 -14.98
N ALA A 141 -10.75 -24.66 -14.58
CA ALA A 141 -10.55 -24.21 -13.22
C ALA A 141 -11.57 -23.14 -12.80
N GLU A 142 -11.89 -22.20 -13.69
CA GLU A 142 -12.90 -21.17 -13.40
C GLU A 142 -14.31 -21.74 -13.33
N ILE A 143 -14.65 -22.65 -14.25
CA ILE A 143 -15.93 -23.39 -14.21
C ILE A 143 -16.06 -24.16 -12.91
N LYS A 144 -15.00 -24.85 -12.51
CA LYS A 144 -14.97 -25.57 -11.24
C LYS A 144 -15.17 -24.67 -10.04
N ARG A 145 -14.58 -23.47 -10.05
CA ARG A 145 -14.84 -22.47 -9.00
C ARG A 145 -16.29 -22.00 -9.01
N MET A 146 -16.90 -21.81 -10.18
CA MET A 146 -18.32 -21.46 -10.30
C MET A 146 -19.19 -22.62 -9.78
N GLN A 147 -18.88 -23.85 -10.15
CA GLN A 147 -19.54 -25.06 -9.69
C GLN A 147 -19.45 -25.19 -8.16
N ASP A 148 -18.24 -25.00 -7.60
CA ASP A 148 -18.02 -25.01 -6.15
C ASP A 148 -18.84 -23.93 -5.42
N ARG A 149 -18.93 -22.73 -6.00
CA ARG A 149 -19.69 -21.63 -5.40
C ARG A 149 -21.20 -21.90 -5.39
N ASN A 150 -21.71 -22.64 -6.35
CA ASN A 150 -23.12 -22.96 -6.51
C ASN A 150 -23.48 -24.36 -5.98
N GLY A 151 -22.51 -25.07 -5.37
CA GLY A 151 -22.76 -26.35 -4.68
C GLY A 151 -23.67 -26.18 -3.46
N ARG A 152 -24.53 -27.17 -3.26
CA ARG A 152 -25.48 -27.21 -2.13
C ARG A 152 -24.92 -28.11 -1.02
N LEU A 153 -25.01 -27.66 0.23
CA LEU A 153 -24.68 -28.50 1.37
C LEU A 153 -25.88 -29.39 1.72
N LEU A 154 -25.69 -30.66 1.68
CA LEU A 154 -26.68 -31.68 2.06
C LEU A 154 -26.19 -32.51 3.24
N THR A 155 -27.08 -32.82 4.18
CA THR A 155 -26.73 -33.64 5.33
C THR A 155 -26.38 -35.09 4.90
N ARG A 156 -25.25 -35.59 5.36
CA ARG A 156 -24.80 -36.98 5.14
C ARG A 156 -25.26 -37.87 6.29
N GLU A 157 -26.04 -38.91 6.01
CA GLU A 157 -26.44 -39.91 7.01
C GLU A 157 -25.32 -40.94 7.34
N GLY A 158 -24.14 -40.76 6.75
CA GLY A 158 -22.99 -41.68 6.88
C GLY A 158 -21.87 -41.16 7.78
N ALA A 159 -20.73 -41.82 7.68
CA ALA A 159 -19.49 -41.31 8.26
C ALA A 159 -18.95 -40.15 7.43
N ALA A 160 -18.26 -39.19 8.09
CA ALA A 160 -17.63 -38.04 7.45
C ALA A 160 -16.51 -38.51 6.50
N GLU A 161 -16.47 -37.94 5.32
CA GLU A 161 -15.45 -38.16 4.30
C GLU A 161 -14.61 -36.90 4.06
N ASN A 162 -13.48 -37.08 3.42
CA ASN A 162 -12.64 -35.96 3.03
C ASN A 162 -13.37 -35.05 2.01
N GLY A 163 -13.43 -33.75 2.26
CA GLY A 163 -14.21 -32.77 1.49
C GLY A 163 -15.57 -32.43 2.11
N ASP A 164 -16.04 -33.19 3.11
CA ASP A 164 -17.26 -32.84 3.81
C ASP A 164 -17.08 -31.65 4.74
N THR A 165 -18.15 -30.93 4.96
CA THR A 165 -18.23 -29.86 5.96
C THR A 165 -18.84 -30.42 7.23
N VAL A 166 -18.14 -30.33 8.33
CA VAL A 166 -18.60 -30.85 9.64
C VAL A 166 -18.87 -29.69 10.59
N ASP A 167 -19.95 -29.79 11.37
CA ASP A 167 -20.24 -28.91 12.50
C ASP A 167 -19.76 -29.62 13.78
N ILE A 168 -18.74 -29.03 14.43
CA ILE A 168 -18.08 -29.62 15.59
C ILE A 168 -18.01 -28.65 16.77
N ASP A 169 -18.16 -29.19 17.97
CA ASP A 169 -17.60 -28.59 19.18
C ASP A 169 -16.23 -29.21 19.42
N PHE A 170 -15.25 -28.41 19.78
CA PHE A 170 -13.95 -28.94 20.19
C PHE A 170 -13.40 -28.20 21.41
N GLU A 171 -12.66 -28.93 22.25
CA GLU A 171 -11.92 -28.37 23.38
C GLU A 171 -10.54 -29.04 23.45
N GLY A 172 -9.48 -28.23 23.30
CA GLY A 172 -8.08 -28.67 23.26
C GLY A 172 -7.39 -28.63 24.61
N PHE A 173 -6.63 -29.69 24.91
CA PHE A 173 -5.85 -29.86 26.13
C PHE A 173 -4.39 -30.14 25.79
N VAL A 174 -3.47 -29.49 26.49
CA VAL A 174 -2.04 -29.79 26.49
C VAL A 174 -1.66 -30.18 27.92
N ASP A 175 -1.04 -31.35 28.11
CA ASP A 175 -0.71 -31.90 29.41
C ASP A 175 -1.93 -31.97 30.37
N GLY A 176 -3.13 -32.18 29.83
CA GLY A 176 -4.38 -32.26 30.58
C GLY A 176 -4.98 -30.92 31.02
N VAL A 177 -4.40 -29.80 30.59
CA VAL A 177 -4.87 -28.42 30.87
C VAL A 177 -5.43 -27.80 29.60
N ALA A 178 -6.66 -27.27 29.67
CA ALA A 178 -7.24 -26.54 28.55
C ALA A 178 -6.44 -25.24 28.28
N PHE A 179 -6.20 -24.94 27.01
CA PHE A 179 -5.47 -23.75 26.60
C PHE A 179 -6.38 -22.70 25.94
N GLU A 180 -5.99 -21.44 26.04
CA GLU A 180 -6.74 -20.31 25.47
C GLU A 180 -6.76 -20.39 23.95
N GLY A 181 -7.95 -20.19 23.34
CA GLY A 181 -8.14 -20.34 21.87
C GLY A 181 -8.34 -21.80 21.41
N GLY A 182 -8.23 -22.79 22.31
CA GLY A 182 -8.43 -24.22 22.00
C GLY A 182 -9.87 -24.69 22.04
N LYS A 183 -10.87 -23.81 22.28
CA LYS A 183 -12.29 -24.19 22.39
C LYS A 183 -13.16 -23.39 21.44
N ALA A 184 -14.07 -24.10 20.75
CA ALA A 184 -15.18 -23.50 20.02
C ALA A 184 -16.39 -24.43 20.04
N GLU A 185 -17.56 -23.85 19.91
CA GLU A 185 -18.86 -24.57 19.79
C GLU A 185 -19.46 -24.23 18.41
N HIS A 186 -20.09 -25.23 17.77
CA HIS A 186 -20.68 -25.08 16.43
C HIS A 186 -19.71 -24.51 15.38
N TYR A 187 -18.50 -25.04 15.36
CA TYR A 187 -17.50 -24.63 14.38
C TYR A 187 -17.66 -25.42 13.07
N SER A 188 -17.84 -24.70 11.96
CA SER A 188 -17.93 -25.31 10.63
C SER A 188 -16.53 -25.54 10.07
N LEU A 189 -16.17 -26.79 9.85
CA LEU A 189 -14.86 -27.21 9.33
C LEU A 189 -15.03 -28.03 8.06
N VAL A 190 -14.29 -27.69 7.01
CA VAL A 190 -14.18 -28.51 5.80
C VAL A 190 -13.02 -29.48 5.94
N LEU A 191 -13.30 -30.78 5.95
CA LEU A 191 -12.29 -31.81 6.09
C LEU A 191 -11.36 -31.89 4.87
N GLY A 192 -10.06 -31.84 5.10
CA GLY A 192 -9.05 -31.82 4.05
C GLY A 192 -8.70 -30.39 3.56
N SER A 193 -9.23 -29.36 4.21
CA SER A 193 -8.90 -27.96 3.90
C SER A 193 -7.51 -27.55 4.38
N GLY A 194 -6.95 -28.26 5.37
CA GLY A 194 -5.71 -27.88 6.03
C GLY A 194 -5.85 -26.66 6.95
N SER A 195 -7.08 -26.32 7.35
CA SER A 195 -7.36 -25.17 8.23
C SER A 195 -6.96 -25.45 9.69
N PHE A 196 -6.88 -26.72 10.07
CA PHE A 196 -6.44 -27.16 11.38
C PHE A 196 -5.02 -27.72 11.34
N ILE A 197 -4.45 -27.96 12.53
CA ILE A 197 -3.13 -28.56 12.66
C ILE A 197 -3.09 -29.96 12.01
N PRO A 198 -1.95 -30.34 11.38
CA PRO A 198 -1.83 -31.58 10.67
C PRO A 198 -2.22 -32.78 11.53
N GLY A 199 -2.99 -33.71 10.96
CA GLY A 199 -3.47 -34.89 11.65
C GLY A 199 -4.81 -34.72 12.38
N PHE A 200 -5.36 -33.51 12.48
CA PHE A 200 -6.64 -33.24 13.10
C PHE A 200 -7.80 -33.65 12.19
N GLU A 201 -7.86 -33.11 10.99
CA GLU A 201 -8.95 -33.34 10.04
C GLU A 201 -9.02 -34.80 9.60
N GLU A 202 -7.85 -35.45 9.44
CA GLU A 202 -7.76 -36.88 9.07
C GLU A 202 -8.34 -37.81 10.13
N GLN A 203 -8.27 -37.45 11.42
CA GLN A 203 -8.86 -38.25 12.49
C GLN A 203 -10.36 -38.02 12.66
N VAL A 204 -10.91 -36.91 12.19
CA VAL A 204 -12.35 -36.65 12.16
C VAL A 204 -13.03 -37.44 11.04
N VAL A 205 -12.31 -37.71 9.94
CA VAL A 205 -12.82 -38.59 8.85
C VAL A 205 -13.15 -39.96 9.40
N GLY A 206 -14.33 -40.48 9.04
CA GLY A 206 -14.81 -41.79 9.47
C GLY A 206 -15.76 -41.77 10.65
N HIS A 207 -15.86 -40.66 11.39
CA HIS A 207 -16.84 -40.49 12.48
C HIS A 207 -18.20 -40.02 11.96
N LYS A 208 -19.25 -40.25 12.75
CA LYS A 208 -20.64 -39.95 12.40
C LYS A 208 -21.18 -38.82 13.24
N ALA A 209 -22.21 -38.16 12.73
CA ALA A 209 -22.96 -37.17 13.49
C ALA A 209 -23.46 -37.76 14.84
N GLY A 210 -23.30 -36.99 15.90
CA GLY A 210 -23.63 -37.37 17.29
C GLY A 210 -22.53 -38.10 18.06
N GLU A 211 -21.37 -38.42 17.43
CA GLU A 211 -20.25 -39.05 18.11
C GLU A 211 -19.42 -38.05 18.90
N GLU A 212 -18.91 -38.46 20.05
CA GLU A 212 -17.92 -37.76 20.86
C GLU A 212 -16.64 -38.63 20.89
N PHE A 213 -15.50 -38.01 20.53
CA PHE A 213 -14.22 -38.72 20.43
C PHE A 213 -13.05 -37.78 20.70
N ASP A 214 -11.89 -38.39 20.99
CA ASP A 214 -10.66 -37.62 21.23
C ASP A 214 -9.76 -37.72 19.99
N VAL A 215 -9.24 -36.53 19.58
CA VAL A 215 -8.25 -36.41 18.50
C VAL A 215 -6.91 -36.01 19.08
N ASN A 216 -5.89 -36.82 18.83
CA ASN A 216 -4.54 -36.62 19.34
C ASN A 216 -3.63 -36.13 18.22
N VAL A 217 -3.07 -34.94 18.39
CA VAL A 217 -2.24 -34.28 17.39
C VAL A 217 -1.04 -33.61 18.04
N LYS A 218 -0.03 -33.32 17.24
CA LYS A 218 1.15 -32.58 17.68
C LYS A 218 1.22 -31.25 16.98
N PHE A 219 1.38 -30.16 17.74
CA PHE A 219 1.58 -28.85 17.18
C PHE A 219 2.89 -28.78 16.37
N PRO A 220 2.92 -28.10 15.22
CA PRO A 220 4.16 -27.82 14.48
C PRO A 220 5.20 -27.12 15.35
N GLU A 221 6.49 -27.33 15.04
CA GLU A 221 7.59 -26.63 15.75
C GLU A 221 7.58 -25.12 15.51
N GLU A 222 7.08 -24.67 14.34
CA GLU A 222 6.91 -23.27 13.96
C GLU A 222 5.44 -22.81 14.14
N TYR A 223 4.88 -22.99 15.32
CA TYR A 223 3.51 -22.53 15.60
C TYR A 223 3.50 -21.14 16.18
N GLN A 224 2.50 -20.31 15.82
CA GLN A 224 2.42 -18.89 16.23
C GLN A 224 2.43 -18.67 17.75
N ALA A 225 1.83 -19.59 18.51
CA ALA A 225 1.88 -19.59 19.97
C ALA A 225 3.09 -20.42 20.43
N GLU A 226 4.17 -19.77 20.84
CA GLU A 226 5.42 -20.40 21.31
C GLU A 226 5.17 -21.40 22.45
N GLU A 227 4.15 -21.14 23.28
CA GLU A 227 3.78 -22.01 24.42
C GLU A 227 3.21 -23.36 23.97
N LEU A 228 2.69 -23.46 22.73
CA LEU A 228 2.08 -24.68 22.18
C LEU A 228 3.00 -25.38 21.18
N ALA A 229 4.00 -24.70 20.63
CA ALA A 229 4.89 -25.22 19.59
C ALA A 229 5.53 -26.55 20.00
N GLY A 230 5.42 -27.57 19.13
CA GLY A 230 6.00 -28.90 19.32
C GLY A 230 5.38 -29.76 20.41
N LYS A 231 4.31 -29.31 21.09
CA LYS A 231 3.65 -30.06 22.15
C LYS A 231 2.57 -31.00 21.59
N ASP A 232 2.35 -32.08 22.29
CA ASP A 232 1.23 -33.01 22.03
C ASP A 232 -0.05 -32.41 22.64
N ALA A 233 -1.13 -32.44 21.88
CA ALA A 233 -2.44 -31.96 22.29
C ALA A 233 -3.52 -33.01 22.05
N THR A 234 -4.49 -33.03 22.95
CA THR A 234 -5.70 -33.88 22.82
C THR A 234 -6.89 -32.94 22.70
N PHE A 235 -7.66 -33.09 21.62
CA PHE A 235 -8.90 -32.35 21.40
C PHE A 235 -10.08 -33.28 21.65
N LYS A 236 -10.98 -32.89 22.53
CA LYS A 236 -12.27 -33.53 22.69
C LYS A 236 -13.23 -32.95 21.69
N ILE A 237 -13.74 -33.77 20.82
CA ILE A 237 -14.60 -33.35 19.71
C ILE A 237 -15.98 -33.94 19.91
N LYS A 238 -16.98 -33.11 19.64
CA LYS A 238 -18.36 -33.55 19.48
C LYS A 238 -18.83 -33.18 18.09
N LEU A 239 -19.15 -34.16 17.26
CA LEU A 239 -19.59 -34.00 15.90
C LEU A 239 -21.10 -33.84 15.85
N HIS A 240 -21.61 -32.66 15.51
CA HIS A 240 -23.06 -32.39 15.48
C HIS A 240 -23.69 -32.82 14.16
N GLU A 241 -23.10 -32.39 13.06
CA GLU A 241 -23.63 -32.62 11.72
C GLU A 241 -22.50 -32.87 10.72
N VAL A 242 -22.76 -33.71 9.75
CA VAL A 242 -21.89 -33.95 8.60
C VAL A 242 -22.66 -33.53 7.35
N GLN A 243 -22.10 -32.64 6.59
CA GLN A 243 -22.68 -32.15 5.34
C GLN A 243 -21.68 -32.39 4.20
N TYR A 244 -22.15 -32.95 3.10
CA TYR A 244 -21.37 -33.00 1.87
C TYR A 244 -21.86 -31.96 0.86
N LYS A 245 -20.93 -31.48 0.04
CA LYS A 245 -21.24 -30.53 -0.98
C LYS A 245 -21.65 -31.24 -2.27
N GLU A 246 -22.94 -31.21 -2.57
CA GLU A 246 -23.44 -31.64 -3.86
C GLU A 246 -23.16 -30.59 -4.92
N LEU A 247 -22.33 -30.93 -5.88
CA LEU A 247 -22.01 -30.05 -6.99
C LEU A 247 -23.03 -30.23 -8.12
N PRO A 248 -23.53 -29.14 -8.74
CA PRO A 248 -24.40 -29.24 -9.90
C PRO A 248 -23.67 -29.92 -11.06
N GLU A 249 -24.39 -30.63 -11.90
CA GLU A 249 -23.83 -31.17 -13.14
C GLU A 249 -23.43 -30.03 -14.08
N LEU A 250 -22.34 -30.24 -14.85
CA LEU A 250 -21.86 -29.22 -15.81
C LEU A 250 -22.56 -29.42 -17.14
N ASP A 251 -23.73 -28.84 -17.26
CA ASP A 251 -24.60 -28.87 -18.43
C ASP A 251 -25.15 -27.46 -18.79
N ASP A 252 -26.06 -27.40 -19.72
CA ASP A 252 -26.66 -26.14 -20.15
C ASP A 252 -27.59 -25.53 -19.09
N ASP A 253 -28.16 -26.35 -18.22
CA ASP A 253 -28.96 -25.83 -17.09
C ASP A 253 -28.08 -25.15 -16.06
N PHE A 254 -26.88 -25.71 -15.79
CA PHE A 254 -25.87 -25.04 -14.96
C PHE A 254 -25.49 -23.66 -15.55
N ALA A 255 -25.25 -23.58 -16.86
CA ALA A 255 -24.89 -22.32 -17.49
C ALA A 255 -25.98 -21.25 -17.31
N LYS A 256 -27.26 -21.60 -17.44
CA LYS A 256 -28.40 -20.69 -17.20
C LYS A 256 -28.53 -20.27 -15.73
N ASP A 257 -28.23 -21.17 -14.81
CA ASP A 257 -28.33 -20.89 -13.36
C ASP A 257 -27.25 -19.94 -12.87
N VAL A 258 -26.04 -19.99 -13.45
CA VAL A 258 -24.88 -19.22 -12.97
C VAL A 258 -24.53 -18.01 -13.82
N SER A 259 -25.18 -17.85 -14.99
CA SER A 259 -24.85 -16.79 -15.95
C SER A 259 -26.04 -16.39 -16.81
N GLU A 260 -25.82 -15.48 -17.75
CA GLU A 260 -26.80 -15.05 -18.78
C GLU A 260 -26.77 -15.91 -20.08
N TYR A 261 -25.95 -16.97 -20.10
CA TYR A 261 -25.76 -17.82 -21.29
C TYR A 261 -26.68 -19.02 -21.25
N ASP A 262 -27.16 -19.43 -22.42
CA ASP A 262 -28.09 -20.56 -22.58
C ASP A 262 -27.40 -21.92 -22.65
N THR A 263 -26.11 -21.96 -22.99
CA THR A 263 -25.35 -23.21 -23.12
C THR A 263 -24.01 -23.16 -22.38
N LEU A 264 -23.52 -24.34 -21.95
CA LEU A 264 -22.23 -24.47 -21.32
C LEU A 264 -21.07 -24.05 -22.24
N ASP A 265 -21.19 -24.26 -23.54
CA ASP A 265 -20.16 -23.85 -24.49
C ASP A 265 -20.07 -22.33 -24.60
N GLU A 266 -21.19 -21.60 -24.60
CA GLU A 266 -21.22 -20.14 -24.58
C GLU A 266 -20.60 -19.58 -23.30
N LEU A 267 -20.89 -20.18 -22.15
CA LEU A 267 -20.27 -19.83 -20.86
C LEU A 267 -18.75 -20.04 -20.92
N LYS A 268 -18.29 -21.19 -21.43
CA LYS A 268 -16.84 -21.47 -21.61
C LYS A 268 -16.16 -20.45 -22.52
N ASP A 269 -16.79 -20.09 -23.61
CA ASP A 269 -16.27 -19.09 -24.54
C ASP A 269 -16.21 -17.69 -23.93
N SER A 270 -17.21 -17.34 -23.14
CA SER A 270 -17.22 -16.08 -22.37
C SER A 270 -16.09 -16.03 -21.32
N ILE A 271 -15.93 -17.10 -20.56
CA ILE A 271 -14.84 -17.24 -19.56
C ILE A 271 -13.48 -17.13 -20.26
N ARG A 272 -13.29 -17.85 -21.40
CA ARG A 272 -12.06 -17.80 -22.19
C ARG A 272 -11.76 -16.37 -22.66
N LYS A 273 -12.75 -15.65 -23.18
CA LYS A 273 -12.61 -14.24 -23.58
C LYS A 273 -12.29 -13.34 -22.37
N GLY A 274 -12.92 -13.58 -21.24
CA GLY A 274 -12.65 -12.84 -20.00
C GLY A 274 -11.21 -13.00 -19.53
N ILE A 275 -10.70 -14.25 -19.47
CA ILE A 275 -9.32 -14.56 -19.10
C ILE A 275 -8.36 -13.95 -20.13
N GLN A 276 -8.62 -14.09 -21.44
CA GLN A 276 -7.80 -13.51 -22.49
C GLN A 276 -7.70 -11.99 -22.36
N THR A 277 -8.84 -11.31 -22.18
CA THR A 277 -8.88 -9.85 -21.98
C THR A 277 -8.10 -9.43 -20.75
N ASN A 278 -8.15 -10.22 -19.68
CA ASN A 278 -7.37 -9.96 -18.47
C ASN A 278 -5.86 -10.14 -18.70
N HIS A 279 -5.45 -11.19 -19.40
CA HIS A 279 -4.05 -11.41 -19.79
C HIS A 279 -3.52 -10.28 -20.68
N GLU A 280 -4.34 -9.81 -21.64
CA GLU A 280 -3.98 -8.67 -22.50
C GLU A 280 -3.80 -7.39 -21.69
N LYS A 281 -4.72 -7.08 -20.76
CA LYS A 281 -4.59 -5.93 -19.87
C LYS A 281 -3.36 -6.02 -18.98
N GLN A 282 -3.05 -7.20 -18.44
CA GLN A 282 -1.84 -7.40 -17.64
C GLN A 282 -0.56 -7.23 -18.47
N ALA A 283 -0.56 -7.75 -19.71
CA ALA A 283 0.56 -7.56 -20.63
C ALA A 283 0.75 -6.10 -21.03
N ASP A 284 -0.37 -5.36 -21.28
CA ASP A 284 -0.32 -3.94 -21.58
C ASP A 284 0.20 -3.12 -20.39
N GLN A 285 -0.23 -3.45 -19.17
CA GLN A 285 0.28 -2.80 -17.97
C GLN A 285 1.77 -3.09 -17.73
N LYS A 286 2.20 -4.32 -18.01
CA LYS A 286 3.62 -4.68 -17.93
C LYS A 286 4.45 -3.89 -18.96
N VAL A 287 3.99 -3.82 -20.20
CA VAL A 287 4.65 -3.01 -21.26
C VAL A 287 4.78 -1.56 -20.83
N GLU A 288 3.74 -0.98 -20.25
CA GLU A 288 3.75 0.39 -19.77
C GLU A 288 4.74 0.58 -18.62
N ASN A 289 4.76 -0.33 -17.65
CA ASN A 289 5.71 -0.29 -16.55
C ASN A 289 7.15 -0.45 -17.05
N ASP A 290 7.42 -1.38 -17.96
CA ASP A 290 8.75 -1.61 -18.53
C ASP A 290 9.25 -0.39 -19.34
N LEU A 291 8.36 0.31 -20.04
CA LEU A 291 8.68 1.57 -20.73
C LEU A 291 9.01 2.68 -19.74
N ILE A 292 8.21 2.84 -18.69
CA ILE A 292 8.44 3.83 -17.63
C ILE A 292 9.79 3.54 -16.95
N ASP A 293 10.07 2.28 -16.62
CA ASP A 293 11.33 1.88 -15.99
C ASP A 293 12.53 2.18 -16.88
N GLN A 294 12.44 2.00 -18.20
CA GLN A 294 13.52 2.38 -19.15
C GLN A 294 13.72 3.90 -19.20
N VAL A 295 12.64 4.68 -19.26
CA VAL A 295 12.70 6.16 -19.25
C VAL A 295 13.33 6.65 -17.95
N VAL A 296 12.89 6.13 -16.81
CA VAL A 296 13.42 6.47 -15.47
C VAL A 296 14.88 6.06 -15.35
N GLY A 297 15.25 4.89 -15.87
CA GLY A 297 16.64 4.41 -15.86
C GLY A 297 17.61 5.28 -16.69
N GLY A 298 17.10 5.95 -17.73
CA GLY A 298 17.87 6.90 -18.56
C GLY A 298 17.89 8.33 -18.02
N MET A 299 17.08 8.64 -17.02
CA MET A 299 16.95 9.97 -16.43
C MET A 299 18.08 10.28 -15.44
N LYS A 300 18.52 11.55 -15.41
CA LYS A 300 19.38 12.08 -14.35
C LYS A 300 18.69 13.25 -13.67
N ALA A 301 18.53 13.15 -12.36
CA ALA A 301 17.99 14.20 -11.50
C ALA A 301 18.49 14.02 -10.07
N GLU A 302 18.76 15.11 -9.37
CA GLU A 302 19.06 15.12 -7.94
C GLU A 302 17.76 15.31 -7.16
N ILE A 303 17.11 14.22 -6.80
CA ILE A 303 15.80 14.23 -6.14
C ILE A 303 15.98 14.54 -4.66
N PRO A 304 15.36 15.62 -4.13
CA PRO A 304 15.41 15.91 -2.70
C PRO A 304 14.61 14.88 -1.91
N ASP A 305 15.14 14.48 -0.75
CA ASP A 305 14.46 13.55 0.17
C ASP A 305 13.05 14.03 0.54
N ALA A 306 12.84 15.34 0.63
CA ALA A 306 11.54 15.93 0.93
C ALA A 306 10.43 15.52 -0.06
N MET A 307 10.75 15.30 -1.35
CA MET A 307 9.76 14.81 -2.32
C MET A 307 9.39 13.35 -2.05
N ILE A 308 10.38 12.54 -1.69
CA ILE A 308 10.16 11.13 -1.36
C ILE A 308 9.34 11.02 -0.07
N GLU A 309 9.68 11.82 0.97
CA GLU A 309 8.94 11.86 2.23
C GLU A 309 7.49 12.31 2.05
N SER A 310 7.26 13.36 1.26
CA SER A 310 5.89 13.80 0.93
C SER A 310 5.10 12.67 0.25
N ARG A 311 5.73 11.94 -0.68
CA ARG A 311 5.06 10.81 -1.36
C ARG A 311 4.80 9.65 -0.43
N ILE A 312 5.71 9.36 0.51
CA ILE A 312 5.47 8.37 1.57
C ILE A 312 4.27 8.76 2.43
N GLU A 313 4.15 10.05 2.80
CA GLU A 313 3.00 10.53 3.58
C GLU A 313 1.68 10.33 2.83
N GLU A 314 1.65 10.62 1.53
CA GLU A 314 0.48 10.36 0.68
C GLU A 314 0.13 8.87 0.62
N LEU A 315 1.12 7.99 0.38
CA LEU A 315 0.90 6.53 0.35
C LEU A 315 0.39 5.99 1.68
N VAL A 316 0.88 6.52 2.81
CA VAL A 316 0.39 6.17 4.15
C VAL A 316 -1.05 6.64 4.35
N GLN A 317 -1.40 7.85 3.88
CA GLN A 317 -2.79 8.35 3.94
C GLN A 317 -3.73 7.51 3.09
N ASP A 318 -3.32 7.12 1.88
CA ASP A 318 -4.10 6.23 1.01
C ASP A 318 -4.31 4.86 1.65
N PHE A 319 -3.27 4.32 2.29
CA PHE A 319 -3.38 3.07 3.05
C PHE A 319 -4.34 3.22 4.22
N GLN A 320 -4.19 4.28 5.02
CA GLN A 320 -5.08 4.59 6.14
C GLN A 320 -6.53 4.71 5.70
N TYR A 321 -6.78 5.37 4.59
CA TYR A 321 -8.12 5.48 4.01
C TYR A 321 -8.69 4.10 3.66
N ARG A 322 -7.91 3.25 2.98
CA ARG A 322 -8.35 1.89 2.59
C ARG A 322 -8.71 1.01 3.79
N ILE A 323 -7.87 1.00 4.84
CA ILE A 323 -8.17 0.19 6.03
C ILE A 323 -9.34 0.77 6.84
N SER A 324 -9.54 2.10 6.82
CA SER A 324 -10.67 2.74 7.47
C SER A 324 -12.02 2.31 6.88
N GLN A 325 -12.07 2.05 5.57
CA GLN A 325 -13.26 1.48 4.90
C GLN A 325 -13.60 0.06 5.38
N GLN A 326 -12.61 -0.65 5.92
CA GLN A 326 -12.76 -1.98 6.54
C GLN A 326 -13.01 -1.89 8.06
N GLY A 327 -13.18 -0.68 8.60
CA GLY A 327 -13.43 -0.44 10.02
C GLY A 327 -12.18 -0.50 10.91
N LEU A 328 -10.98 -0.57 10.32
CA LEU A 328 -9.70 -0.63 11.04
C LEU A 328 -9.05 0.76 11.12
N LYS A 329 -8.41 1.06 12.25
CA LYS A 329 -7.57 2.25 12.41
C LYS A 329 -6.10 1.89 12.21
N LEU A 330 -5.33 2.84 11.66
CA LEU A 330 -3.90 2.62 11.40
C LEU A 330 -3.12 2.26 12.67
N GLU A 331 -3.43 2.91 13.80
CA GLU A 331 -2.76 2.62 15.08
C GLU A 331 -3.00 1.17 15.53
N GLN A 332 -4.23 0.66 15.37
CA GLN A 332 -4.58 -0.72 15.71
C GLN A 332 -3.87 -1.73 14.79
N TYR A 333 -3.81 -1.41 13.49
CA TYR A 333 -3.07 -2.21 12.52
C TYR A 333 -1.59 -2.30 12.86
N LEU A 334 -0.94 -1.16 13.16
CA LEU A 334 0.47 -1.12 13.55
C LEU A 334 0.75 -1.89 14.85
N GLN A 335 -0.15 -1.76 15.83
CA GLN A 335 -0.07 -2.51 17.09
C GLN A 335 -0.17 -4.02 16.86
N TYR A 336 -1.12 -4.45 16.01
CA TYR A 336 -1.28 -5.86 15.65
C TYR A 336 -0.05 -6.43 14.93
N MET A 337 0.55 -5.65 14.04
CA MET A 337 1.76 -6.03 13.30
C MET A 337 3.06 -5.87 14.11
N GLY A 338 3.00 -5.30 15.32
CA GLY A 338 4.18 -5.04 16.15
C GLY A 338 5.17 -4.05 15.55
N MET A 339 4.71 -3.10 14.70
CA MET A 339 5.56 -2.17 13.96
C MET A 339 5.37 -0.73 14.43
N THR A 340 6.46 0.05 14.36
CA THR A 340 6.39 1.51 14.55
C THR A 340 5.96 2.22 13.26
N MET A 341 5.47 3.45 13.38
CA MET A 341 5.13 4.30 12.23
C MET A 341 6.34 4.52 11.30
N GLU A 342 7.54 4.63 11.84
CA GLU A 342 8.77 4.82 11.07
C GLU A 342 9.10 3.59 10.24
N GLN A 343 9.03 2.40 10.84
CA GLN A 343 9.22 1.13 10.13
C GLN A 343 8.17 0.93 9.05
N PHE A 344 6.93 1.34 9.32
CA PHE A 344 5.86 1.29 8.34
C PHE A 344 6.10 2.23 7.16
N LYS A 345 6.50 3.47 7.41
CA LYS A 345 6.86 4.44 6.36
C LYS A 345 8.03 3.95 5.50
N GLU A 346 9.02 3.29 6.10
CA GLU A 346 10.20 2.77 5.37
C GLU A 346 9.82 1.70 4.34
N GLN A 347 8.74 0.93 4.56
CA GLN A 347 8.24 -0.03 3.57
C GLN A 347 7.76 0.62 2.27
N PHE A 348 7.34 1.89 2.34
CA PHE A 348 6.88 2.64 1.16
C PHE A 348 8.01 3.40 0.45
N ARG A 349 9.22 3.48 1.03
CA ARG A 349 10.30 4.33 0.50
C ARG A 349 10.69 3.97 -0.93
N GLU A 350 10.88 2.68 -1.24
CA GLU A 350 11.23 2.22 -2.59
C GLU A 350 10.12 2.55 -3.60
N GLN A 351 8.88 2.30 -3.22
CA GLN A 351 7.71 2.62 -4.05
C GLN A 351 7.57 4.12 -4.27
N ALA A 352 7.75 4.93 -3.23
CA ALA A 352 7.69 6.38 -3.31
C ALA A 352 8.79 6.94 -4.22
N ASP A 353 10.04 6.48 -4.06
CA ASP A 353 11.18 6.88 -4.90
C ASP A 353 10.90 6.58 -6.38
N LYS A 354 10.42 5.37 -6.70
CA LYS A 354 10.04 5.00 -8.06
C LYS A 354 8.92 5.89 -8.61
N GLN A 355 7.90 6.18 -7.83
CA GLN A 355 6.77 7.02 -8.25
C GLN A 355 7.18 8.49 -8.46
N VAL A 356 8.03 9.03 -7.59
CA VAL A 356 8.57 10.40 -7.74
C VAL A 356 9.41 10.49 -9.01
N LYS A 357 10.31 9.52 -9.26
CA LYS A 357 11.11 9.46 -10.49
C LYS A 357 10.25 9.40 -11.74
N MET A 358 9.26 8.52 -11.74
CA MET A 358 8.30 8.40 -12.85
C MET A 358 7.60 9.74 -13.11
N ARG A 359 7.06 10.38 -12.07
CA ARG A 359 6.36 11.65 -12.20
C ARG A 359 7.25 12.74 -12.77
N LEU A 360 8.46 12.89 -12.25
CA LEU A 360 9.45 13.86 -12.72
C LEU A 360 9.84 13.62 -14.19
N ALA A 361 10.06 12.36 -14.58
CA ALA A 361 10.39 12.00 -15.95
C ALA A 361 9.24 12.36 -16.91
N MET A 362 7.99 12.02 -16.55
CA MET A 362 6.82 12.32 -17.38
C MET A 362 6.55 13.82 -17.45
N GLU A 363 6.69 14.56 -16.36
CA GLU A 363 6.56 16.03 -16.36
C GLU A 363 7.64 16.71 -17.24
N ALA A 364 8.85 16.16 -17.25
CA ALA A 364 9.91 16.67 -18.15
C ALA A 364 9.59 16.37 -19.64
N ILE A 365 8.98 15.22 -19.94
CA ILE A 365 8.48 14.90 -21.30
C ILE A 365 7.32 15.83 -21.68
N VAL A 366 6.37 16.06 -20.77
CA VAL A 366 5.27 17.04 -20.97
C VAL A 366 5.81 18.40 -21.36
N ALA A 367 6.80 18.90 -20.63
CA ALA A 367 7.41 20.20 -20.92
C ALA A 367 8.15 20.22 -22.27
N LYS A 368 8.89 19.16 -22.61
CA LYS A 368 9.70 19.07 -23.82
C LYS A 368 8.85 18.91 -25.09
N GLU A 369 7.78 18.11 -25.01
CA GLU A 369 6.88 17.84 -26.13
C GLU A 369 5.67 18.79 -26.16
N SER A 370 5.59 19.74 -25.19
CA SER A 370 4.48 20.70 -25.05
C SER A 370 3.11 20.00 -25.03
N ILE A 371 3.00 18.94 -24.22
CA ILE A 371 1.76 18.14 -24.09
C ILE A 371 0.82 18.89 -23.13
N GLU A 372 -0.36 19.27 -23.63
CA GLU A 372 -1.38 19.92 -22.82
C GLU A 372 -2.66 19.08 -22.76
N ALA A 373 -3.35 19.14 -21.64
CA ALA A 373 -4.68 18.57 -21.49
C ALA A 373 -5.72 19.57 -22.07
N THR A 374 -6.60 19.07 -22.91
CA THR A 374 -7.70 19.88 -23.48
C THR A 374 -8.82 20.05 -22.44
N GLU A 375 -9.67 21.06 -22.66
CA GLU A 375 -10.84 21.29 -21.80
C GLU A 375 -11.83 20.09 -21.86
N GLU A 376 -11.97 19.47 -23.05
CA GLU A 376 -12.82 18.30 -23.23
C GLU A 376 -12.33 17.09 -22.38
N GLU A 377 -11.01 16.85 -22.36
CA GLU A 377 -10.40 15.79 -21.55
C GLU A 377 -10.57 16.07 -20.04
N PHE A 378 -10.42 17.33 -19.64
CA PHE A 378 -10.68 17.75 -18.27
C PHE A 378 -12.13 17.49 -17.86
N GLU A 379 -13.10 17.88 -18.71
CA GLU A 379 -14.52 17.65 -18.42
C GLU A 379 -14.87 16.16 -18.38
N ALA A 380 -14.28 15.36 -19.27
CA ALA A 380 -14.45 13.90 -19.24
C ALA A 380 -13.92 13.29 -17.94
N GLU A 381 -12.76 13.75 -17.45
CA GLU A 381 -12.19 13.28 -16.20
C GLU A 381 -13.02 13.69 -15.00
N ILE A 382 -13.50 14.94 -14.94
CA ILE A 382 -14.43 15.39 -13.91
C ILE A 382 -15.70 14.53 -13.89
N LYS A 383 -16.24 14.19 -15.05
CA LYS A 383 -17.41 13.31 -15.14
C LYS A 383 -17.10 11.91 -14.64
N ARG A 384 -15.94 11.34 -15.00
CA ARG A 384 -15.48 10.03 -14.53
C ARG A 384 -15.37 9.99 -13.00
N ILE A 385 -14.82 11.05 -12.40
CA ILE A 385 -14.72 11.19 -10.93
C ILE A 385 -16.13 11.30 -10.33
N ALA A 386 -16.98 12.13 -10.91
CA ALA A 386 -18.36 12.34 -10.44
C ALA A 386 -19.16 11.02 -10.44
N ASP A 387 -19.05 10.24 -11.52
CA ASP A 387 -19.69 8.93 -11.64
C ASP A 387 -19.15 7.92 -10.60
N ALA A 388 -17.82 7.89 -10.41
CA ALA A 388 -17.18 7.00 -9.44
C ALA A 388 -17.59 7.27 -7.98
N TYR A 389 -17.76 8.55 -7.62
CA TYR A 389 -18.14 8.97 -6.27
C TYR A 389 -19.64 9.27 -6.11
N GLN A 390 -20.45 9.04 -7.15
CA GLN A 390 -21.89 9.34 -7.19
C GLN A 390 -22.20 10.79 -6.80
N MET A 391 -21.41 11.73 -7.32
CA MET A 391 -21.52 13.17 -7.06
C MET A 391 -21.89 13.91 -8.34
N GLU A 392 -22.43 15.13 -8.18
CA GLU A 392 -22.64 16.02 -9.34
C GLU A 392 -21.32 16.61 -9.85
N ALA A 393 -21.13 16.68 -11.17
CA ALA A 393 -19.90 17.14 -11.81
C ALA A 393 -19.51 18.56 -11.38
N ASP A 394 -20.49 19.46 -11.21
CA ASP A 394 -20.24 20.85 -10.77
C ASP A 394 -19.69 20.91 -9.34
N LYS A 395 -20.16 20.00 -8.49
CA LYS A 395 -19.64 19.89 -7.12
C LYS A 395 -18.21 19.37 -7.11
N VAL A 396 -17.88 18.38 -7.95
CA VAL A 396 -16.51 17.88 -8.12
C VAL A 396 -15.60 19.02 -8.61
N LYS A 397 -16.02 19.77 -9.64
CA LYS A 397 -15.27 20.95 -10.15
C LYS A 397 -14.95 21.98 -9.07
N SER A 398 -15.83 22.16 -8.08
CA SER A 398 -15.61 23.12 -6.99
C SER A 398 -14.66 22.61 -5.90
N LEU A 399 -14.45 21.30 -5.81
CA LEU A 399 -13.61 20.66 -4.79
C LEU A 399 -12.19 20.36 -5.25
N VAL A 400 -11.97 20.24 -6.58
CA VAL A 400 -10.67 19.89 -7.15
C VAL A 400 -9.94 21.11 -7.69
N ASP A 401 -8.61 21.09 -7.60
CA ASP A 401 -7.78 22.06 -8.30
C ASP A 401 -7.70 21.70 -9.79
N ALA A 402 -8.33 22.51 -10.64
CA ALA A 402 -8.34 22.31 -12.08
C ALA A 402 -6.93 22.27 -12.69
N ALA A 403 -5.97 23.04 -12.14
CA ALA A 403 -4.60 23.05 -12.63
C ALA A 403 -3.89 21.74 -12.31
N ALA A 404 -4.11 21.18 -11.12
CA ALA A 404 -3.56 19.88 -10.72
C ALA A 404 -4.13 18.73 -11.58
N VAL A 405 -5.45 18.70 -11.80
CA VAL A 405 -6.08 17.68 -12.66
C VAL A 405 -5.56 17.74 -14.09
N LYS A 406 -5.42 18.96 -14.66
CA LYS A 406 -4.85 19.12 -16.01
C LYS A 406 -3.39 18.68 -16.09
N LYS A 407 -2.59 18.91 -15.04
CA LYS A 407 -1.22 18.39 -14.96
C LYS A 407 -1.19 16.85 -14.94
N ASP A 408 -2.05 16.22 -14.15
CA ASP A 408 -2.12 14.76 -14.08
C ASP A 408 -2.59 14.15 -15.41
N LEU A 409 -3.55 14.78 -16.09
CA LEU A 409 -3.95 14.39 -17.45
C LEU A 409 -2.79 14.52 -18.46
N ALA A 410 -2.00 15.59 -18.38
CA ALA A 410 -0.83 15.77 -19.24
C ALA A 410 0.23 14.68 -18.99
N VAL A 411 0.45 14.31 -17.72
CA VAL A 411 1.35 13.19 -17.35
C VAL A 411 0.86 11.87 -17.94
N ASN A 412 -0.43 11.57 -17.86
CA ASN A 412 -1.01 10.35 -18.47
C ASN A 412 -0.84 10.37 -20.00
N LYS A 413 -1.05 11.52 -20.64
CA LYS A 413 -0.81 11.68 -22.09
C LYS A 413 0.67 11.51 -22.45
N ALA A 414 1.60 11.87 -21.58
CA ALA A 414 3.03 11.63 -21.80
C ALA A 414 3.36 10.12 -21.76
N ILE A 415 2.72 9.35 -20.88
CA ILE A 415 2.84 7.89 -20.87
C ILE A 415 2.32 7.30 -22.18
N ASP A 416 1.14 7.73 -22.64
CA ASP A 416 0.58 7.31 -23.92
C ASP A 416 1.46 7.70 -25.10
N PHE A 417 2.07 8.89 -25.06
CA PHE A 417 3.01 9.36 -26.07
C PHE A 417 4.24 8.45 -26.12
N VAL A 418 4.89 8.13 -25.00
CA VAL A 418 6.03 7.21 -24.94
C VAL A 418 5.64 5.84 -25.50
N LYS A 419 4.48 5.31 -25.09
CA LYS A 419 3.94 4.04 -25.58
C LYS A 419 3.70 4.06 -27.10
N SER A 420 3.18 5.15 -27.65
CA SER A 420 2.92 5.31 -29.10
C SER A 420 4.21 5.37 -29.93
N LYS A 421 5.32 5.81 -29.34
CA LYS A 421 6.64 5.91 -29.98
C LYS A 421 7.54 4.70 -29.71
N ALA A 422 7.09 3.76 -28.89
CA ALA A 422 7.83 2.55 -28.54
C ALA A 422 7.73 1.48 -29.63
N ASN A 423 8.78 0.65 -29.73
CA ASN A 423 8.80 -0.57 -30.53
C ASN A 423 8.32 -1.74 -29.67
N ILE A 424 7.01 -2.01 -29.70
CA ILE A 424 6.43 -3.12 -28.95
C ILE A 424 6.59 -4.38 -29.81
N VAL A 425 7.45 -5.28 -29.37
CA VAL A 425 7.68 -6.59 -30.01
C VAL A 425 6.74 -7.59 -29.36
N ALA A 426 5.94 -8.30 -30.19
CA ALA A 426 5.17 -9.41 -29.65
C ALA A 426 6.13 -10.49 -29.15
N GLY A 427 6.16 -10.70 -27.83
CA GLY A 427 6.92 -11.78 -27.23
C GLY A 427 6.40 -13.13 -27.72
N ALA A 428 7.27 -14.10 -27.88
CA ALA A 428 6.84 -15.47 -28.11
C ALA A 428 6.10 -15.92 -26.83
N ALA A 429 4.86 -16.36 -26.96
CA ALA A 429 4.10 -16.93 -25.85
C ALA A 429 5.00 -17.97 -25.15
N GLU A 430 5.26 -17.77 -23.85
CA GLU A 430 5.97 -18.80 -23.06
C GLU A 430 5.12 -20.07 -23.03
N GLU A 431 5.42 -21.01 -23.92
CA GLU A 431 4.95 -22.38 -23.77
C GLU A 431 5.49 -22.91 -22.43
N LYS A 432 4.62 -23.14 -21.47
CA LYS A 432 4.96 -23.86 -20.24
C LYS A 432 5.55 -25.20 -20.64
N LYS A 433 6.88 -25.35 -20.51
CA LYS A 433 7.52 -26.67 -20.56
C LYS A 433 6.88 -27.52 -19.45
N PRO A 434 6.33 -28.71 -19.76
CA PRO A 434 5.70 -29.57 -18.77
C PRO A 434 6.72 -29.86 -17.65
N ALA A 435 6.33 -29.59 -16.41
CA ALA A 435 7.14 -29.89 -15.24
C ALA A 435 7.56 -31.35 -15.25
N LYS A 436 8.85 -31.61 -15.40
CA LYS A 436 9.42 -32.96 -15.29
C LYS A 436 9.06 -33.50 -13.91
N LYS A 437 8.15 -34.49 -13.86
CA LYS A 437 7.93 -35.32 -12.68
C LYS A 437 9.26 -35.94 -12.28
N THR A 438 9.86 -35.42 -11.23
CA THR A 438 11.00 -36.06 -10.57
C THR A 438 10.49 -37.29 -9.84
N THR A 439 10.57 -38.41 -10.51
CA THR A 439 10.42 -39.75 -9.87
C THR A 439 11.57 -39.93 -8.89
N ARG A 440 11.26 -39.79 -7.62
CA ARG A 440 12.16 -40.11 -6.51
C ARG A 440 12.40 -41.60 -6.50
N LYS A 441 13.52 -42.04 -7.10
CA LYS A 441 14.01 -43.41 -6.98
C LYS A 441 14.46 -43.64 -5.56
N THR A 442 13.69 -44.41 -4.81
CA THR A 442 14.10 -45.05 -3.54
C THR A 442 15.14 -46.08 -3.84
N THR A 443 16.40 -45.81 -3.60
CA THR A 443 17.46 -46.83 -3.53
C THR A 443 17.59 -47.32 -2.09
N LYS A 444 17.02 -48.52 -1.84
CA LYS A 444 17.45 -49.37 -0.75
C LYS A 444 18.93 -49.70 -0.94
N LYS A 445 19.79 -49.40 0.03
CA LYS A 445 21.11 -50.00 0.13
C LYS A 445 21.26 -50.71 1.47
N ALA A 446 21.46 -51.98 1.34
CA ALA A 446 21.67 -52.94 2.42
C ALA A 446 23.02 -52.70 3.13
N ALA A 447 23.04 -53.17 4.39
CA ALA A 447 24.17 -53.14 5.28
C ALA A 447 25.33 -54.03 4.82
N ALA A 448 26.56 -53.60 5.02
CA ALA A 448 27.70 -54.45 5.30
C ALA A 448 28.63 -53.73 6.24
N LYS A 449 28.96 -54.41 7.33
CA LYS A 449 29.96 -54.11 8.35
C LYS A 449 31.36 -54.16 7.76
N GLN A 450 32.25 -53.30 8.25
CA GLN A 450 33.61 -53.74 8.69
C GLN A 450 34.25 -52.66 9.53
N ASP A 451 34.79 -53.16 10.65
CA ASP A 451 35.63 -52.51 11.65
C ASP A 451 36.88 -51.91 11.09
N GLU A 452 37.38 -50.82 11.69
CA GLU A 452 38.77 -50.68 12.18
C GLU A 452 38.95 -49.33 12.87
N GLU A 453 39.34 -49.40 14.13
CA GLU A 453 39.87 -48.37 15.00
C GLU A 453 41.38 -48.22 14.79
N PRO A 454 42.13 -47.43 15.58
CA PRO A 454 42.35 -45.94 15.50
C PRO A 454 43.86 -45.63 15.29
N LYS A 455 44.22 -44.36 15.08
CA LYS A 455 45.51 -43.84 15.50
C LYS A 455 45.47 -42.33 15.80
N GLU A 456 45.84 -42.06 17.03
CA GLU A 456 46.32 -40.79 17.55
C GLU A 456 47.49 -40.22 16.72
N GLU A 457 47.56 -38.92 16.63
CA GLU A 457 48.82 -38.19 16.85
C GLU A 457 48.54 -36.70 17.13
N GLU A 458 48.99 -36.35 18.32
CA GLU A 458 49.32 -35.03 18.83
C GLU A 458 50.09 -34.13 17.83
N THR A 459 49.93 -32.81 17.88
CA THR A 459 50.85 -31.87 18.55
C THR A 459 50.55 -30.43 18.17
N LYS A 460 50.44 -29.62 19.20
CA LYS A 460 51.08 -28.30 19.49
C LYS A 460 51.06 -27.19 18.43
N GLY A 461 50.49 -26.09 18.86
CA GLY A 461 51.22 -24.92 19.38
C GLY A 461 51.17 -23.72 18.46
N GLU A 462 50.63 -22.71 18.83
CA GLU A 462 50.92 -21.39 19.38
C GLU A 462 49.67 -20.52 19.35
#